data_ebd995154fdec1da286dcccd88415da6
#
_entry.id   ebd995154fdec1da286dcccd88415da6
#
_cell.length_a   1.000
_cell.length_b   1.000
_cell.length_c   1.000
_cell.angle_alpha   90.00
_cell.angle_beta   90.00
_cell.angle_gamma   90.00
#
_symmetry.space_group_name_H-M   'P 1'
#
loop_
_entity.id
_entity.type
_entity.pdbx_description
1 polymer ?
#
loop_
_entity_poly.entity_id
_entity_poly.type
_entity_poly.pdbx_seq_one_letter_code
_entity_poly.pdbx_strand_id
1 'polypeptide(L)'
;MAHFAKLGANSKVIQVLTMDNDKMLNADGVEDEAVGQQWLETHNNWPAQMWIQTSYNTSRNTHSSGDNSKAFRGNYAGIGYTWDEDDQIFWPKKPYASWVKHIESASWKSPIGDAPALTAEQTSQNEAGTHRWTYVWNESGQSWDLTDSMA
;
A
#
# COMPACT_ATOMS: atom_id res chain seq x y z
N MET A 1 11.78 -14.38 5.97
CA MET A 1 11.87 -13.33 7.02
C MET A 1 10.52 -12.68 7.22
N ALA A 2 10.19 -12.39 8.45
CA ALA A 2 8.97 -11.64 8.77
C ALA A 2 9.24 -10.14 8.71
N HIS A 3 8.20 -9.37 8.38
CA HIS A 3 8.25 -7.91 8.32
C HIS A 3 7.17 -7.34 9.23
N PHE A 4 7.54 -6.31 10.01
CA PHE A 4 6.60 -5.63 10.90
C PHE A 4 6.69 -4.13 10.73
N ALA A 5 5.52 -3.49 10.65
CA ALA A 5 5.41 -2.04 10.68
C ALA A 5 5.32 -1.55 12.12
N LYS A 6 6.12 -0.55 12.45
CA LYS A 6 6.05 0.16 13.74
C LYS A 6 5.11 1.34 13.58
N LEU A 7 4.07 1.39 14.40
CA LEU A 7 3.09 2.47 14.35
C LEU A 7 3.44 3.59 15.34
N GLY A 8 3.30 4.81 14.89
CA GLY A 8 3.34 6.00 15.73
C GLY A 8 1.93 6.57 15.94
N ALA A 9 1.85 7.88 16.17
CA ALA A 9 0.57 8.57 16.39
C ALA A 9 -0.35 8.37 15.18
N ASN A 10 -1.65 8.25 15.44
CA ASN A 10 -2.70 8.10 14.43
C ASN A 10 -2.51 6.85 13.53
N SER A 11 -1.94 5.79 14.08
CA SER A 11 -1.67 4.53 13.37
C SER A 11 -0.76 4.71 12.14
N LYS A 12 0.07 5.75 12.14
CA LYS A 12 0.98 6.02 11.05
C LYS A 12 2.22 5.15 11.15
N VAL A 13 2.62 4.54 10.05
CA VAL A 13 3.84 3.74 9.98
C VAL A 13 5.05 4.66 10.05
N ILE A 14 5.90 4.46 11.06
CA ILE A 14 7.11 5.27 11.27
C ILE A 14 8.39 4.49 10.99
N GLN A 15 8.29 3.17 10.91
CA GLN A 15 9.42 2.28 10.60
C GLN A 15 8.89 0.92 10.15
N VAL A 16 9.65 0.21 9.33
CA VAL A 16 9.38 -1.19 8.98
C VAL A 16 10.64 -1.98 9.27
N LEU A 17 10.49 -3.06 10.04
CA LEU A 17 11.60 -3.92 10.43
C LEU A 17 11.43 -5.32 9.87
N THR A 18 12.55 -5.98 9.64
CA THR A 18 12.59 -7.41 9.38
C THR A 18 13.04 -8.17 10.63
N MET A 19 12.57 -9.38 10.78
CA MET A 19 13.02 -10.26 11.86
C MET A 19 13.02 -11.72 11.36
N ASP A 20 13.83 -12.55 12.01
CA ASP A 20 13.85 -13.97 11.68
C ASP A 20 12.53 -14.62 12.07
N ASN A 21 12.03 -15.51 11.22
CA ASN A 21 10.77 -16.20 11.46
C ASN A 21 10.76 -17.01 12.76
N ASP A 22 11.91 -17.49 13.20
CA ASP A 22 12.01 -18.26 14.45
C ASP A 22 11.66 -17.45 15.71
N LYS A 23 11.68 -16.10 15.62
CA LYS A 23 11.27 -15.21 16.71
C LYS A 23 9.76 -15.09 16.85
N MET A 24 9.01 -15.62 15.90
CA MET A 24 7.55 -15.58 15.87
C MET A 24 6.91 -16.93 16.23
N LEU A 25 7.70 -17.95 16.52
CA LEU A 25 7.14 -19.29 16.75
C LEU A 25 6.47 -19.36 18.12
N ASN A 26 5.24 -19.87 18.15
CA ASN A 26 4.52 -20.20 19.38
C ASN A 26 4.97 -21.55 19.94
N ALA A 27 4.32 -22.01 21.01
CA ALA A 27 4.66 -23.28 21.66
C ALA A 27 4.52 -24.50 20.73
N ASP A 28 3.69 -24.40 19.69
CA ASP A 28 3.47 -25.47 18.71
C ASP A 28 4.42 -25.38 17.51
N GLY A 29 5.37 -24.42 17.52
CA GLY A 29 6.30 -24.21 16.41
C GLY A 29 5.68 -23.53 15.20
N VAL A 30 4.54 -22.87 15.36
CA VAL A 30 3.81 -22.18 14.28
C VAL A 30 4.04 -20.68 14.42
N GLU A 31 4.22 -20.00 13.29
CA GLU A 31 4.35 -18.54 13.27
C GLU A 31 3.09 -17.86 13.80
N ASP A 32 3.27 -16.93 14.73
CA ASP A 32 2.18 -16.23 15.41
C ASP A 32 2.55 -14.75 15.53
N GLU A 33 1.73 -13.88 14.99
CA GLU A 33 1.97 -12.43 15.03
C GLU A 33 2.12 -11.92 16.47
N ALA A 34 1.31 -12.41 17.40
CA ALA A 34 1.36 -11.97 18.80
C ALA A 34 2.72 -12.28 19.44
N VAL A 35 3.32 -13.40 19.09
CA VAL A 35 4.66 -13.76 19.57
C VAL A 35 5.69 -12.79 19.02
N GLY A 36 5.63 -12.47 17.74
CA GLY A 36 6.50 -11.48 17.12
C GLY A 36 6.35 -10.08 17.72
N GLN A 37 5.11 -9.66 17.96
CA GLN A 37 4.83 -8.38 18.61
C GLN A 37 5.45 -8.29 20.00
N GLN A 38 5.35 -9.35 20.78
CA GLN A 38 5.92 -9.38 22.14
C GLN A 38 7.45 -9.35 22.11
N TRP A 39 8.05 -10.07 21.15
CA TRP A 39 9.50 -10.04 20.97
C TRP A 39 9.99 -8.62 20.63
N LEU A 40 9.27 -7.94 19.71
CA LEU A 40 9.60 -6.58 19.30
C LEU A 40 9.43 -5.58 20.45
N GLU A 41 8.38 -5.71 21.27
CA GLU A 41 8.21 -4.87 22.45
C GLU A 41 9.40 -5.00 23.41
N THR A 42 9.82 -6.21 23.68
CA THR A 42 10.92 -6.50 24.59
C THR A 42 12.24 -5.90 24.10
N HIS A 43 12.49 -5.96 22.79
CA HIS A 43 13.78 -5.57 22.21
C HIS A 43 13.84 -4.12 21.73
N ASN A 44 12.69 -3.45 21.58
CA ASN A 44 12.62 -2.09 21.01
C ASN A 44 11.99 -1.05 21.94
N ASN A 45 11.52 -1.46 23.11
CA ASN A 45 10.84 -0.57 24.06
C ASN A 45 9.69 0.21 23.38
N TRP A 46 8.85 -0.50 22.65
CA TRP A 46 7.70 0.08 21.95
C TRP A 46 6.55 -0.91 22.06
N PRO A 47 5.30 -0.46 22.38
CA PRO A 47 4.21 -1.36 22.77
C PRO A 47 3.91 -2.43 21.75
N ALA A 48 3.62 -3.65 22.19
CA ALA A 48 3.38 -4.81 21.33
C ALA A 48 2.29 -4.54 20.29
N GLN A 49 1.18 -3.91 20.69
CA GLN A 49 0.05 -3.61 19.80
C GLN A 49 0.38 -2.57 18.73
N MET A 50 1.49 -1.87 18.84
CA MET A 50 1.96 -0.89 17.86
C MET A 50 2.87 -1.51 16.79
N TRP A 51 3.05 -2.81 16.81
CA TRP A 51 3.77 -3.59 15.80
C TRP A 51 2.78 -4.42 15.01
N ILE A 52 2.65 -4.15 13.72
CA ILE A 52 1.69 -4.85 12.86
C ILE A 52 2.45 -5.56 11.76
N GLN A 53 2.23 -6.87 11.64
CA GLN A 53 2.87 -7.66 10.59
C GLN A 53 2.41 -7.21 9.22
N THR A 54 3.36 -7.12 8.29
CA THR A 54 3.12 -6.78 6.89
C THR A 54 3.81 -7.80 5.99
N SER A 55 3.48 -7.83 4.71
CA SER A 55 4.07 -8.76 3.76
C SER A 55 4.78 -8.03 2.64
N TYR A 56 6.07 -8.29 2.50
CA TYR A 56 6.90 -7.74 1.42
C TYR A 56 6.35 -8.08 0.02
N ASN A 57 5.61 -9.17 -0.10
CA ASN A 57 5.13 -9.69 -1.39
C ASN A 57 3.73 -9.21 -1.77
N THR A 58 3.14 -8.29 -0.99
CA THR A 58 1.77 -7.83 -1.21
C THR A 58 1.76 -6.39 -1.69
N SER A 59 0.98 -6.12 -2.74
CA SER A 59 0.74 -4.78 -3.26
C SER A 59 -0.64 -4.72 -3.88
N ARG A 60 -1.46 -3.75 -3.48
CA ARG A 60 -2.81 -3.52 -4.02
C ARG A 60 -3.66 -4.79 -4.03
N ASN A 61 -3.62 -5.53 -2.92
CA ASN A 61 -4.29 -6.83 -2.74
C ASN A 61 -3.86 -7.90 -3.74
N THR A 62 -2.69 -7.77 -4.32
CA THR A 62 -2.09 -8.82 -5.15
C THR A 62 -0.82 -9.36 -4.50
N HIS A 63 -0.49 -10.61 -4.83
CA HIS A 63 0.72 -11.25 -4.32
C HIS A 63 1.72 -11.46 -5.46
N SER A 64 3.00 -11.28 -5.18
CA SER A 64 4.08 -11.36 -6.18
C SER A 64 4.16 -12.73 -6.87
N SER A 65 3.65 -13.80 -6.24
CA SER A 65 3.59 -15.13 -6.85
C SER A 65 2.50 -15.28 -7.92
N GLY A 66 1.59 -14.30 -8.03
CA GLY A 66 0.39 -14.40 -8.87
C GLY A 66 -0.82 -15.03 -8.18
N ASP A 67 -0.63 -15.65 -7.01
CA ASP A 67 -1.72 -16.18 -6.20
C ASP A 67 -2.18 -15.14 -5.20
N ASN A 68 -3.23 -14.39 -5.56
CA ASN A 68 -3.71 -13.28 -4.75
C ASN A 68 -4.42 -13.71 -3.46
N SER A 69 -4.71 -15.00 -3.29
CA SER A 69 -5.20 -15.51 -2.00
C SER A 69 -4.14 -15.39 -0.90
N LYS A 70 -2.88 -15.23 -1.26
CA LYS A 70 -1.76 -15.01 -0.34
C LYS A 70 -1.52 -13.55 -0.03
N ALA A 71 -2.24 -12.62 -0.67
CA ALA A 71 -2.13 -11.21 -0.38
C ALA A 71 -2.51 -10.94 1.08
N PHE A 72 -1.72 -10.08 1.75
CA PHE A 72 -1.84 -9.88 3.18
C PHE A 72 -1.92 -8.39 3.50
N ARG A 73 -3.05 -7.98 4.08
CA ARG A 73 -3.25 -6.62 4.60
C ARG A 73 -3.04 -5.51 3.56
N GLY A 74 -3.44 -5.78 2.34
CA GLY A 74 -3.55 -4.82 1.25
C GLY A 74 -2.24 -4.47 0.58
N ASN A 75 -1.32 -3.92 1.33
CA ASN A 75 -0.04 -3.45 0.80
C ASN A 75 1.10 -3.74 1.77
N TYR A 76 2.29 -3.96 1.25
CA TYR A 76 3.50 -3.88 2.06
C TYR A 76 3.59 -2.48 2.66
N ALA A 77 3.74 -2.40 3.98
CA ALA A 77 3.75 -1.13 4.68
C ALA A 77 4.96 -0.28 4.28
N GLY A 78 4.72 0.99 4.08
CA GLY A 78 5.77 1.98 3.87
C GLY A 78 5.70 3.07 4.93
N ILE A 79 6.82 3.77 5.18
CA ILE A 79 6.84 4.89 6.11
C ILE A 79 5.87 5.97 5.62
N GLY A 80 4.99 6.43 6.51
CA GLY A 80 3.95 7.40 6.17
C GLY A 80 2.62 6.77 5.77
N TYR A 81 2.55 5.45 5.58
CA TYR A 81 1.28 4.74 5.39
C TYR A 81 0.49 4.78 6.70
N THR A 82 -0.80 4.54 6.60
CA THR A 82 -1.70 4.47 7.76
C THR A 82 -2.26 3.06 7.88
N TRP A 83 -2.13 2.46 9.07
CA TRP A 83 -2.75 1.18 9.37
C TRP A 83 -4.23 1.38 9.67
N ASP A 84 -5.09 0.65 8.98
CA ASP A 84 -6.53 0.63 9.20
C ASP A 84 -6.91 -0.71 9.81
N GLU A 85 -7.21 -0.69 11.11
CA GLU A 85 -7.57 -1.90 11.88
C GLU A 85 -8.91 -2.49 11.41
N ASP A 86 -9.85 -1.65 11.01
CA ASP A 86 -11.18 -2.10 10.61
C ASP A 86 -11.13 -2.83 9.26
N ASP A 87 -10.41 -2.27 8.30
CA ASP A 87 -10.27 -2.86 6.96
C ASP A 87 -9.11 -3.84 6.86
N GLN A 88 -8.23 -3.87 7.87
CA GLN A 88 -7.00 -4.68 7.85
C GLN A 88 -6.13 -4.38 6.64
N ILE A 89 -5.89 -3.08 6.39
CA ILE A 89 -5.14 -2.59 5.23
C ILE A 89 -4.14 -1.52 5.66
N PHE A 90 -2.93 -1.56 5.10
CA PHE A 90 -1.99 -0.45 5.14
C PHE A 90 -2.29 0.47 3.95
N TRP A 91 -2.83 1.65 4.25
CA TRP A 91 -3.19 2.63 3.23
C TRP A 91 -2.00 3.52 2.89
N PRO A 92 -1.65 3.65 1.58
CA PRO A 92 -0.67 4.65 1.16
C PRO A 92 -1.15 6.06 1.47
N LYS A 93 -0.27 7.04 1.35
CA LYS A 93 -0.67 8.43 1.51
C LYS A 93 -1.77 8.78 0.51
N LYS A 94 -2.79 9.48 0.97
CA LYS A 94 -3.87 9.99 0.12
C LYS A 94 -3.30 11.00 -0.87
N PRO A 95 -3.41 10.75 -2.19
CA PRO A 95 -2.79 11.63 -3.18
C PRO A 95 -3.48 12.99 -3.32
N TYR A 96 -4.81 13.02 -3.13
CA TYR A 96 -5.61 14.24 -3.21
C TYR A 96 -6.73 14.19 -2.19
N ALA A 97 -7.15 15.35 -1.69
CA ALA A 97 -8.16 15.44 -0.64
C ALA A 97 -9.50 14.81 -1.03
N SER A 98 -9.88 14.88 -2.31
CA SER A 98 -11.15 14.36 -2.82
C SER A 98 -11.16 12.85 -3.03
N TRP A 99 -10.00 12.21 -3.08
CA TRP A 99 -9.92 10.78 -3.40
C TRP A 99 -10.45 9.93 -2.26
N VAL A 100 -11.01 8.76 -2.62
CA VAL A 100 -11.68 7.85 -1.69
C VAL A 100 -11.00 6.49 -1.67
N LYS A 101 -11.19 5.77 -0.56
CA LYS A 101 -10.67 4.42 -0.39
C LYS A 101 -11.37 3.45 -1.34
N HIS A 102 -10.58 2.63 -2.02
CA HIS A 102 -11.06 1.50 -2.79
C HIS A 102 -10.50 0.24 -2.16
N ILE A 103 -11.32 -0.44 -1.37
CA ILE A 103 -10.89 -1.55 -0.51
C ILE A 103 -10.40 -2.74 -1.34
N GLU A 104 -11.10 -3.06 -2.42
CA GLU A 104 -10.77 -4.21 -3.28
C GLU A 104 -9.36 -4.15 -3.86
N SER A 105 -8.87 -2.96 -4.17
CA SER A 105 -7.51 -2.75 -4.67
C SER A 105 -6.56 -2.17 -3.62
N ALA A 106 -7.04 -1.96 -2.39
CA ALA A 106 -6.28 -1.34 -1.31
C ALA A 106 -5.57 -0.06 -1.77
N SER A 107 -6.27 0.76 -2.55
CA SER A 107 -5.71 1.98 -3.13
C SER A 107 -6.74 3.12 -3.10
N TRP A 108 -6.24 4.33 -3.27
CA TRP A 108 -7.08 5.51 -3.37
C TRP A 108 -7.53 5.69 -4.82
N LYS A 109 -8.79 6.05 -5.03
CA LYS A 109 -9.33 6.36 -6.34
C LYS A 109 -10.01 7.71 -6.33
N SER A 110 -10.02 8.37 -7.50
CA SER A 110 -10.75 9.63 -7.63
C SER A 110 -12.24 9.42 -7.41
N PRO A 111 -13.00 10.46 -7.02
CA PRO A 111 -14.45 10.32 -6.79
C PRO A 111 -15.24 9.99 -8.06
N ILE A 112 -14.66 10.17 -9.24
CA ILE A 112 -15.29 9.82 -10.51
C ILE A 112 -14.67 8.59 -11.19
N GLY A 113 -13.79 7.88 -10.47
CA GLY A 113 -13.15 6.66 -10.97
C GLY A 113 -11.83 6.88 -11.70
N ASP A 114 -11.41 5.86 -12.44
CA ASP A 114 -10.13 5.89 -13.13
C ASP A 114 -10.13 6.84 -14.33
N ALA A 115 -8.92 7.25 -14.74
CA ALA A 115 -8.75 8.08 -15.92
C ALA A 115 -9.31 7.36 -17.15
N PRO A 116 -9.87 8.11 -18.13
CA PRO A 116 -10.29 7.53 -19.39
C PRO A 116 -9.11 6.87 -20.13
N ALA A 117 -9.40 5.88 -20.96
CA ALA A 117 -8.39 5.27 -21.81
C ALA A 117 -7.95 6.26 -22.91
N LEU A 118 -6.67 6.23 -23.26
CA LEU A 118 -6.18 6.97 -24.41
C LEU A 118 -6.76 6.36 -25.69
N THR A 119 -6.94 7.19 -26.72
CA THR A 119 -7.33 6.70 -28.04
C THR A 119 -6.20 5.89 -28.66
N ALA A 120 -6.52 5.08 -29.69
CA ALA A 120 -5.51 4.32 -30.42
C ALA A 120 -4.46 5.25 -31.05
N GLU A 121 -4.90 6.39 -31.59
CA GLU A 121 -4.00 7.40 -32.15
C GLU A 121 -3.04 7.96 -31.08
N GLN A 122 -3.56 8.35 -29.92
CA GLN A 122 -2.74 8.86 -28.82
C GLN A 122 -1.73 7.84 -28.34
N THR A 123 -2.15 6.57 -28.22
CA THR A 123 -1.26 5.48 -27.84
C THR A 123 -0.14 5.29 -28.86
N SER A 124 -0.47 5.32 -30.16
CA SER A 124 0.53 5.20 -31.24
C SER A 124 1.52 6.37 -31.22
N GLN A 125 1.05 7.57 -30.97
CA GLN A 125 1.90 8.75 -30.87
C GLN A 125 2.86 8.66 -29.67
N ASN A 126 2.39 8.15 -28.55
CA ASN A 126 3.25 7.90 -27.38
C ASN A 126 4.32 6.86 -27.69
N GLU A 127 3.94 5.76 -28.35
CA GLU A 127 4.88 4.70 -28.74
C GLU A 127 5.93 5.20 -29.74
N ALA A 128 5.51 6.05 -30.66
CA ALA A 128 6.40 6.67 -31.65
C ALA A 128 7.31 7.74 -31.03
N GLY A 129 7.05 8.18 -29.81
CA GLY A 129 7.83 9.20 -29.12
C GLY A 129 7.58 10.62 -29.61
N THR A 130 6.53 10.84 -30.42
CA THR A 130 6.18 12.18 -30.92
C THR A 130 5.35 12.99 -29.93
N HIS A 131 4.66 12.31 -29.03
CA HIS A 131 3.82 12.89 -27.99
C HIS A 131 3.99 12.12 -26.69
N ARG A 132 3.54 12.73 -25.60
CA ARG A 132 3.44 12.03 -24.32
C ARG A 132 2.09 12.35 -23.71
N TRP A 133 1.05 11.75 -24.29
CA TRP A 133 -0.32 11.93 -23.82
C TRP A 133 -0.51 11.20 -22.49
N THR A 134 -1.10 11.92 -21.53
CA THR A 134 -1.50 11.34 -20.24
C THR A 134 -2.65 12.15 -19.65
N TYR A 135 -3.48 11.49 -18.85
CA TYR A 135 -4.48 12.16 -18.05
C TYR A 135 -3.89 12.55 -16.70
N VAL A 136 -4.12 13.77 -16.28
CA VAL A 136 -3.70 14.32 -15.00
C VAL A 136 -4.93 14.71 -14.20
N TRP A 137 -4.96 14.32 -12.93
CA TRP A 137 -6.07 14.71 -12.07
C TRP A 137 -6.04 16.20 -11.78
N ASN A 138 -7.19 16.85 -11.97
CA ASN A 138 -7.42 18.24 -11.63
C ASN A 138 -8.26 18.29 -10.36
N GLU A 139 -7.64 18.55 -9.24
CA GLU A 139 -8.32 18.55 -7.94
C GLU A 139 -9.37 19.66 -7.85
N SER A 140 -9.07 20.85 -8.35
CA SER A 140 -10.02 21.98 -8.31
C SER A 140 -11.29 21.71 -9.11
N GLY A 141 -11.15 21.12 -10.30
CA GLY A 141 -12.27 20.78 -11.17
C GLY A 141 -12.85 19.41 -10.93
N GLN A 142 -12.19 18.58 -10.13
CA GLN A 142 -12.50 17.17 -9.91
C GLN A 142 -12.73 16.45 -11.25
N SER A 143 -11.74 16.55 -12.12
CA SER A 143 -11.78 16.02 -13.48
C SER A 143 -10.43 15.48 -13.91
N TRP A 144 -10.45 14.62 -14.93
CA TRP A 144 -9.25 14.12 -15.58
C TRP A 144 -8.95 15.01 -16.80
N ASP A 145 -7.82 15.68 -16.79
CA ASP A 145 -7.38 16.55 -17.88
C ASP A 145 -6.36 15.83 -18.75
N LEU A 146 -6.63 15.77 -20.06
CA LEU A 146 -5.70 15.20 -21.02
C LEU A 146 -4.59 16.21 -21.32
N THR A 147 -3.35 15.81 -21.13
CA THR A 147 -2.18 16.67 -21.36
C THR A 147 -1.17 15.96 -22.25
N ASP A 148 -0.36 16.75 -22.96
CA ASP A 148 0.81 16.29 -23.69
C ASP A 148 2.04 16.94 -23.11
N SER A 149 2.84 16.18 -22.35
CA SER A 149 4.03 16.71 -21.67
C SER A 149 5.20 17.01 -22.62
N MET A 150 5.07 16.69 -23.91
CA MET A 150 6.03 17.06 -24.94
C MET A 150 5.61 18.31 -25.72
N ALA A 151 4.44 18.83 -25.42
CA ALA A 151 3.96 20.05 -26.08
C ALA A 151 4.67 21.31 -25.53
#